data_41003a41f0f7f996eaad90cf09776f94
#
_entry.id   41003a41f0f7f996eaad90cf09776f94
#
_cell.length_a   1.000
_cell.length_b   1.000
_cell.length_c   1.000
_cell.angle_alpha   90.00
_cell.angle_beta   90.00
_cell.angle_gamma   90.00
#
_symmetry.space_group_name_H-M   'P 1'
#
loop_
_entity.id
_entity.type
_entity.pdbx_description
1 polymer ?
#
loop_
_entity_poly.entity_id
_entity_poly.type
_entity_poly.pdbx_seq_one_letter_code
_entity_poly.pdbx_strand_id
1 'polypeptide(L)'
;MQYKELIMKVTDKSKIKKVALAYSGGLDTSIIIPWLKENYNNCEVIAVSGNVGQADELEGLEEKAIKTGASKCYVEDLTDEFVDEYVIPTVKAGALYEEYMLGTSFARPVIAKRIVEIAKAEGADAICHGCTGKGNDQVRFELTLKHFVPNMHIIAPWR
;
A
#
# COMPACT_ATOMS: atom_id res chain seq x y z
N MET A 1 -20.85 -10.10 21.50
CA MET A 1 -20.19 -11.27 20.92
C MET A 1 -19.98 -11.18 19.40
N GLN A 2 -20.53 -10.16 18.72
CA GLN A 2 -20.44 -9.99 17.25
C GLN A 2 -19.20 -9.23 16.73
N TYR A 3 -18.50 -8.46 17.56
CA TYR A 3 -17.34 -7.66 17.11
C TYR A 3 -16.04 -8.45 16.92
N LYS A 4 -15.89 -9.61 17.59
CA LYS A 4 -14.70 -10.48 17.43
C LYS A 4 -14.74 -11.33 16.17
N GLU A 5 -15.90 -11.65 15.63
CA GLU A 5 -16.06 -12.44 14.40
C GLU A 5 -15.83 -11.63 13.13
N LEU A 6 -15.97 -10.29 13.19
CA LEU A 6 -15.72 -9.40 12.04
C LEU A 6 -14.22 -9.17 11.79
N ILE A 7 -13.38 -9.42 12.79
CA ILE A 7 -11.94 -9.12 12.75
C ILE A 7 -11.08 -10.34 12.36
N MET A 8 -11.63 -11.54 12.39
CA MET A 8 -10.90 -12.77 12.09
C MET A 8 -11.66 -13.68 11.12
N LYS A 9 -11.89 -13.24 9.90
CA LYS A 9 -11.79 -14.25 8.82
C LYS A 9 -10.30 -14.57 8.72
N VAL A 10 -9.86 -15.61 9.42
CA VAL A 10 -8.56 -16.24 9.14
C VAL A 10 -8.63 -16.68 7.70
N THR A 11 -8.12 -15.84 6.82
CA THR A 11 -8.01 -16.19 5.41
C THR A 11 -7.05 -17.35 5.35
N ASP A 12 -7.52 -18.44 4.79
CA ASP A 12 -6.69 -19.61 4.55
C ASP A 12 -5.48 -19.17 3.69
N LYS A 13 -4.31 -19.09 4.33
CA LYS A 13 -3.08 -18.61 3.67
C LYS A 13 -2.73 -19.40 2.42
N SER A 14 -3.17 -20.65 2.32
CA SER A 14 -2.95 -21.51 1.15
C SER A 14 -3.69 -21.02 -0.11
N LYS A 15 -4.72 -20.21 0.05
CA LYS A 15 -5.50 -19.65 -1.05
C LYS A 15 -4.91 -18.37 -1.63
N ILE A 16 -3.98 -17.73 -0.92
CA ILE A 16 -3.33 -16.51 -1.38
C ILE A 16 -2.16 -16.90 -2.27
N LYS A 17 -2.29 -16.64 -3.56
CA LYS A 17 -1.29 -16.95 -4.57
C LYS A 17 -0.59 -15.71 -5.10
N LYS A 18 -1.25 -14.55 -5.03
CA LYS A 18 -0.71 -13.28 -5.53
C LYS A 18 -1.04 -12.15 -4.55
N VAL A 19 -0.03 -11.34 -4.22
CA VAL A 19 -0.13 -10.23 -3.28
C VAL A 19 0.38 -8.95 -3.92
N ALA A 20 -0.41 -7.86 -3.88
CA ALA A 20 0.06 -6.53 -4.21
C ALA A 20 0.64 -5.88 -2.94
N LEU A 21 1.91 -5.49 -2.99
CA LEU A 21 2.64 -4.91 -1.86
C LEU A 21 2.84 -3.41 -2.06
N ALA A 22 2.38 -2.59 -1.10
CA ALA A 22 2.78 -1.19 -0.99
C ALA A 22 4.28 -1.12 -0.71
N TYR A 23 5.06 -0.74 -1.70
CA TYR A 23 6.52 -0.83 -1.69
C TYR A 23 7.17 0.54 -1.74
N SER A 24 7.95 0.88 -0.72
CA SER A 24 8.68 2.15 -0.64
C SER A 24 10.18 2.01 -0.95
N GLY A 25 10.67 0.79 -1.14
CA GLY A 25 12.09 0.53 -1.31
C GLY A 25 12.92 0.59 -0.02
N GLY A 26 12.33 1.00 1.11
CA GLY A 26 12.96 0.95 2.41
C GLY A 26 13.18 -0.48 2.92
N LEU A 27 13.96 -0.62 4.00
CA LEU A 27 14.27 -1.92 4.61
C LEU A 27 13.00 -2.67 5.00
N ASP A 28 12.05 -1.98 5.66
CA ASP A 28 10.82 -2.57 6.19
C ASP A 28 9.93 -3.18 5.11
N THR A 29 9.82 -2.52 3.95
CA THR A 29 9.03 -3.04 2.83
C THR A 29 9.79 -4.08 2.01
N SER A 30 11.12 -3.98 1.94
CA SER A 30 11.93 -4.95 1.22
C SER A 30 11.94 -6.32 1.91
N ILE A 31 12.03 -6.37 3.25
CA ILE A 31 12.00 -7.65 4.00
C ILE A 31 10.62 -8.34 3.92
N ILE A 32 9.56 -7.59 3.61
CA ILE A 32 8.21 -8.16 3.45
C ILE A 32 8.14 -9.08 2.22
N ILE A 33 8.90 -8.82 1.16
CA ILE A 33 8.88 -9.65 -0.06
C ILE A 33 9.25 -11.11 0.24
N PRO A 34 10.45 -11.42 0.77
CA PRO A 34 10.78 -12.80 1.14
C PRO A 34 9.86 -13.34 2.25
N TRP A 35 9.47 -12.50 3.23
CA TRP A 35 8.56 -12.92 4.28
C TRP A 35 7.19 -13.39 3.73
N LEU A 36 6.62 -12.69 2.74
CA LEU A 36 5.38 -13.11 2.07
C LEU A 36 5.55 -14.47 1.39
N LYS A 37 6.65 -14.68 0.68
CA LYS A 37 6.94 -15.96 0.03
C LYS A 37 7.04 -17.11 1.02
N GLU A 38 7.71 -16.90 2.14
CA GLU A 38 7.86 -17.92 3.20
C GLU A 38 6.52 -18.25 3.88
N ASN A 39 5.67 -17.25 4.13
CA ASN A 39 4.45 -17.40 4.93
C ASN A 39 3.20 -17.70 4.11
N TYR A 40 3.22 -17.47 2.79
CA TYR A 40 2.08 -17.61 1.88
C TYR A 40 2.41 -18.53 0.68
N ASN A 41 3.05 -19.65 0.96
CA ASN A 41 3.27 -20.74 0.00
C ASN A 41 3.92 -20.27 -1.31
N ASN A 42 5.01 -19.49 -1.20
CA ASN A 42 5.74 -18.92 -2.33
C ASN A 42 4.86 -18.09 -3.27
N CYS A 43 3.97 -17.27 -2.72
CA CYS A 43 3.06 -16.42 -3.47
C CYS A 43 3.82 -15.47 -4.43
N GLU A 44 3.16 -15.08 -5.50
CA GLU A 44 3.61 -14.03 -6.40
C GLU A 44 3.48 -12.67 -5.72
N VAL A 45 4.54 -11.86 -5.71
CA VAL A 45 4.55 -10.53 -5.08
C VAL A 45 4.67 -9.46 -6.17
N ILE A 46 3.66 -8.61 -6.26
CA ILE A 46 3.62 -7.44 -7.14
C ILE A 46 3.93 -6.21 -6.29
N ALA A 47 5.13 -5.68 -6.41
CA ALA A 47 5.51 -4.44 -5.73
C ALA A 47 4.88 -3.22 -6.42
N VAL A 48 4.33 -2.30 -5.65
CA VAL A 48 3.69 -1.08 -6.18
C VAL A 48 4.16 0.13 -5.40
N SER A 49 4.72 1.10 -6.09
CA SER A 49 5.14 2.39 -5.56
C SER A 49 4.45 3.53 -6.31
N GLY A 50 4.09 4.60 -5.62
CA GLY A 50 3.51 5.80 -6.21
C GLY A 50 4.43 7.00 -6.04
N ASN A 51 4.74 7.69 -7.13
CA ASN A 51 5.40 8.98 -7.14
C ASN A 51 4.36 10.07 -6.84
N VAL A 52 4.53 10.79 -5.74
CA VAL A 52 3.74 11.96 -5.37
C VAL A 52 4.64 13.19 -5.17
N GLY A 53 5.81 13.19 -5.81
CA GLY A 53 6.78 14.28 -5.76
C GLY A 53 8.15 13.91 -5.14
N GLN A 54 8.40 12.62 -4.85
CA GLN A 54 9.67 12.12 -4.29
C GLN A 54 10.56 11.45 -5.38
N ALA A 55 10.64 12.01 -6.57
CA ALA A 55 11.25 11.38 -7.75
C ALA A 55 12.65 10.79 -7.50
N ASP A 56 13.50 11.46 -6.75
CA ASP A 56 14.87 11.02 -6.48
C ASP A 56 14.95 9.72 -5.66
N GLU A 57 13.90 9.42 -4.87
CA GLU A 57 13.83 8.20 -4.07
C GLU A 57 13.38 6.96 -4.87
N LEU A 58 12.94 7.15 -6.11
CA LEU A 58 12.38 6.11 -6.97
C LEU A 58 13.42 5.50 -7.93
N GLU A 59 14.60 6.10 -8.04
CA GLU A 59 15.65 5.60 -8.92
C GLU A 59 16.12 4.22 -8.46
N GLY A 60 16.17 3.26 -9.40
CA GLY A 60 16.59 1.88 -9.13
C GLY A 60 15.59 1.05 -8.29
N LEU A 61 14.41 1.59 -7.98
CA LEU A 61 13.42 0.94 -7.13
C LEU A 61 12.91 -0.37 -7.72
N GLU A 62 12.62 -0.39 -9.02
CA GLU A 62 12.17 -1.58 -9.74
C GLU A 62 13.22 -2.68 -9.68
N GLU A 63 14.47 -2.36 -10.02
CA GLU A 63 15.58 -3.33 -9.97
C GLU A 63 15.76 -3.91 -8.56
N LYS A 64 15.66 -3.07 -7.54
CA LYS A 64 15.73 -3.47 -6.14
C LYS A 64 14.59 -4.42 -5.76
N ALA A 65 13.35 -4.11 -6.16
CA ALA A 65 12.19 -4.96 -5.88
C ALA A 65 12.37 -6.35 -6.51
N ILE A 66 12.75 -6.41 -7.79
CA ILE A 66 12.97 -7.67 -8.51
C ILE A 66 14.12 -8.47 -7.89
N LYS A 67 15.25 -7.84 -7.58
CA LYS A 67 16.38 -8.50 -6.88
C LYS A 67 16.00 -9.05 -5.51
N THR A 68 15.06 -8.39 -4.83
CA THR A 68 14.56 -8.85 -3.52
C THR A 68 13.56 -10.01 -3.66
N GLY A 69 13.08 -10.28 -4.87
CA GLY A 69 12.21 -11.42 -5.18
C GLY A 69 10.79 -11.09 -5.56
N ALA A 70 10.46 -9.81 -5.81
CA ALA A 70 9.19 -9.44 -6.42
C ALA A 70 9.10 -10.03 -7.84
N SER A 71 7.90 -10.44 -8.25
CA SER A 71 7.63 -10.95 -9.59
C SER A 71 7.47 -9.82 -10.60
N LYS A 72 6.93 -8.68 -10.15
CA LYS A 72 6.76 -7.43 -10.90
C LYS A 72 6.93 -6.24 -9.97
N CYS A 73 7.26 -5.09 -10.55
CA CYS A 73 7.24 -3.81 -9.85
C CYS A 73 6.59 -2.75 -10.72
N TYR A 74 5.68 -1.99 -10.14
CA TYR A 74 5.05 -0.83 -10.72
C TYR A 74 5.54 0.42 -9.98
N VAL A 75 6.06 1.38 -10.73
CA VAL A 75 6.38 2.72 -10.23
C VAL A 75 5.48 3.69 -10.97
N GLU A 76 4.39 4.11 -10.32
CA GLU A 76 3.34 4.92 -10.93
C GLU A 76 3.56 6.40 -10.67
N ASP A 77 3.47 7.21 -11.71
CA ASP A 77 3.49 8.67 -11.55
C ASP A 77 2.07 9.16 -11.20
N LEU A 78 1.93 9.65 -9.99
CA LEU A 78 0.68 10.18 -9.43
C LEU A 78 0.78 11.67 -9.15
N THR A 79 1.82 12.34 -9.65
CA THR A 79 2.11 13.75 -9.32
C THR A 79 0.98 14.68 -9.74
N ASP A 80 0.46 14.55 -10.94
CA ASP A 80 -0.63 15.40 -11.45
C ASP A 80 -1.93 15.14 -10.66
N GLU A 81 -2.34 13.87 -10.49
CA GLU A 81 -3.51 13.50 -9.70
C GLU A 81 -3.39 14.01 -8.26
N PHE A 82 -2.22 13.86 -7.65
CA PHE A 82 -1.96 14.30 -6.29
C PHE A 82 -2.06 15.82 -6.15
N VAL A 83 -1.47 16.58 -7.08
CA VAL A 83 -1.51 18.05 -7.06
C VAL A 83 -2.91 18.57 -7.32
N ASP A 84 -3.54 18.14 -8.39
CA ASP A 84 -4.79 18.73 -8.89
C ASP A 84 -6.00 18.34 -8.03
N GLU A 85 -6.08 17.06 -7.60
CA GLU A 85 -7.25 16.55 -6.90
C GLU A 85 -7.13 16.65 -5.37
N TYR A 86 -5.93 16.79 -4.82
CA TYR A 86 -5.73 16.78 -3.37
C TYR A 86 -5.00 18.03 -2.84
N VAL A 87 -3.84 18.38 -3.39
CA VAL A 87 -3.06 19.52 -2.88
C VAL A 87 -3.78 20.84 -3.11
N ILE A 88 -4.17 21.13 -4.35
CA ILE A 88 -4.83 22.39 -4.70
C ILE A 88 -6.15 22.59 -3.94
N PRO A 89 -7.08 21.61 -3.86
CA PRO A 89 -8.28 21.74 -3.06
C PRO A 89 -8.00 21.94 -1.56
N THR A 90 -7.01 21.26 -1.02
CA THR A 90 -6.62 21.39 0.40
C THR A 90 -6.09 22.79 0.70
N VAL A 91 -5.24 23.34 -0.16
CA VAL A 91 -4.73 24.71 -0.04
C VAL A 91 -5.86 25.74 -0.17
N LYS A 92 -6.75 25.57 -1.16
CA LYS A 92 -7.92 26.45 -1.34
C LYS A 92 -8.87 26.45 -0.14
N ALA A 93 -8.99 25.30 0.52
CA ALA A 93 -9.81 25.15 1.74
C ALA A 93 -9.13 25.75 2.99
N GLY A 94 -7.85 26.14 2.92
CA GLY A 94 -7.06 26.55 4.07
C GLY A 94 -6.94 25.44 5.14
N ALA A 95 -6.99 24.16 4.71
CA ALA A 95 -6.99 23.02 5.62
C ALA A 95 -5.61 22.81 6.22
N LEU A 96 -5.51 23.01 7.52
CA LEU A 96 -4.31 22.81 8.33
C LEU A 96 -4.68 22.06 9.61
N TYR A 97 -3.74 21.26 10.10
CA TYR A 97 -3.78 20.78 11.48
C TYR A 97 -2.62 21.41 12.24
N GLU A 98 -2.92 22.43 13.03
CA GLU A 98 -1.91 23.34 13.59
C GLU A 98 -1.05 23.96 12.47
N GLU A 99 0.24 23.63 12.39
CA GLU A 99 1.15 24.06 11.31
C GLU A 99 1.36 22.99 10.23
N TYR A 100 0.76 21.79 10.40
CA TYR A 100 0.92 20.68 9.48
C TYR A 100 -0.02 20.79 8.28
N MET A 101 0.54 20.83 7.07
CA MET A 101 -0.16 21.00 5.79
C MET A 101 -0.83 19.71 5.26
N LEU A 102 -0.97 18.68 6.08
CA LEU A 102 -1.69 17.44 5.79
C LEU A 102 -1.16 16.61 4.60
N GLY A 103 0.02 16.89 4.05
CA GLY A 103 0.54 16.25 2.85
C GLY A 103 0.52 14.71 2.90
N THR A 104 1.08 14.13 3.97
CA THR A 104 1.07 12.67 4.15
C THR A 104 -0.34 12.11 4.35
N SER A 105 -1.27 12.92 4.89
CA SER A 105 -2.63 12.48 5.19
C SER A 105 -3.43 12.15 3.93
N PHE A 106 -3.19 12.84 2.82
CA PHE A 106 -3.85 12.57 1.55
C PHE A 106 -2.96 11.90 0.51
N ALA A 107 -1.62 11.95 0.65
CA ALA A 107 -0.72 11.16 -0.20
C ALA A 107 -0.95 9.65 -0.05
N ARG A 108 -1.13 9.16 1.19
CA ARG A 108 -1.34 7.73 1.44
C ARG A 108 -2.63 7.18 0.81
N PRO A 109 -3.79 7.85 0.89
CA PRO A 109 -4.99 7.44 0.17
C PRO A 109 -4.81 7.39 -1.35
N VAL A 110 -4.11 8.34 -1.97
CA VAL A 110 -3.84 8.33 -3.42
C VAL A 110 -3.04 7.09 -3.82
N ILE A 111 -1.95 6.83 -3.11
CA ILE A 111 -1.12 5.64 -3.34
C ILE A 111 -1.94 4.36 -3.12
N ALA A 112 -2.72 4.30 -2.03
CA ALA A 112 -3.56 3.13 -1.73
C ALA A 112 -4.62 2.87 -2.81
N LYS A 113 -5.25 3.91 -3.37
CA LYS A 113 -6.17 3.81 -4.50
C LYS A 113 -5.48 3.17 -5.71
N ARG A 114 -4.28 3.64 -6.07
CA ARG A 114 -3.52 3.09 -7.21
C ARG A 114 -3.11 1.63 -6.97
N ILE A 115 -2.73 1.27 -5.75
CA ILE A 115 -2.44 -0.13 -5.38
C ILE A 115 -3.66 -1.02 -5.59
N VAL A 116 -4.87 -0.54 -5.24
CA VAL A 116 -6.11 -1.28 -5.48
C VAL A 116 -6.36 -1.49 -6.96
N GLU A 117 -6.14 -0.48 -7.79
CA GLU A 117 -6.33 -0.58 -9.25
C GLU A 117 -5.41 -1.63 -9.85
N ILE A 118 -4.12 -1.60 -9.47
CA ILE A 118 -3.13 -2.59 -9.92
C ILE A 118 -3.46 -3.98 -9.37
N ALA A 119 -3.83 -4.10 -8.09
CA ALA A 119 -4.20 -5.36 -7.49
C ALA A 119 -5.38 -6.02 -8.22
N LYS A 120 -6.38 -5.23 -8.62
CA LYS A 120 -7.51 -5.72 -9.44
C LYS A 120 -7.05 -6.14 -10.84
N ALA A 121 -6.24 -5.33 -11.51
CA ALA A 121 -5.74 -5.62 -12.85
C ALA A 121 -4.86 -6.89 -12.89
N GLU A 122 -4.05 -7.09 -11.86
CA GLU A 122 -3.18 -8.26 -11.71
C GLU A 122 -3.91 -9.49 -11.15
N GLY A 123 -5.15 -9.35 -10.70
CA GLY A 123 -5.90 -10.44 -10.07
C GLY A 123 -5.29 -10.87 -8.74
N ALA A 124 -4.81 -9.91 -7.93
CA ALA A 124 -4.24 -10.21 -6.63
C ALA A 124 -5.31 -10.67 -5.62
N ASP A 125 -4.94 -11.63 -4.78
CA ASP A 125 -5.82 -12.19 -3.74
C ASP A 125 -5.79 -11.35 -2.45
N ALA A 126 -4.71 -10.59 -2.27
CA ALA A 126 -4.47 -9.78 -1.07
C ALA A 126 -3.66 -8.52 -1.39
N ILE A 127 -3.78 -7.52 -0.51
CA ILE A 127 -2.91 -6.33 -0.50
C ILE A 127 -2.11 -6.35 0.80
N CYS A 128 -0.81 -6.05 0.70
CA CYS A 128 0.10 -5.96 1.84
C CYS A 128 0.66 -4.56 1.99
N HIS A 129 0.86 -4.10 3.23
CA HIS A 129 1.56 -2.86 3.54
C HIS A 129 2.50 -3.02 4.74
N GLY A 130 3.56 -2.21 4.76
CA GLY A 130 4.57 -2.20 5.83
C GLY A 130 4.34 -1.17 6.93
N CYS A 131 3.11 -0.68 7.11
CA CYS A 131 2.82 0.27 8.16
C CYS A 131 2.72 -0.41 9.54
N THR A 132 3.27 0.24 10.58
CA THR A 132 3.17 -0.25 11.94
C THR A 132 1.76 -0.03 12.51
N GLY A 133 1.31 -0.90 13.42
CA GLY A 133 -0.02 -0.82 14.02
C GLY A 133 -0.26 0.39 14.94
N LYS A 134 0.78 1.20 15.21
CA LYS A 134 0.71 2.42 16.03
C LYS A 134 0.74 3.71 15.21
N GLY A 135 1.03 3.61 13.90
CA GLY A 135 1.17 4.77 13.03
C GLY A 135 -0.13 5.20 12.37
N ASN A 136 -0.25 6.49 12.06
CA ASN A 136 -1.39 7.03 11.31
C ASN A 136 -1.48 6.46 9.88
N ASP A 137 -0.36 6.09 9.28
CA ASP A 137 -0.31 5.57 7.91
C ASP A 137 -1.06 4.23 7.77
N GLN A 138 -1.03 3.38 8.79
CA GLN A 138 -1.82 2.15 8.82
C GLN A 138 -3.31 2.45 8.64
N VAL A 139 -3.84 3.41 9.40
CA VAL A 139 -5.25 3.81 9.32
C VAL A 139 -5.58 4.38 7.94
N ARG A 140 -4.72 5.24 7.39
CA ARG A 140 -4.89 5.86 6.07
C ARG A 140 -4.95 4.83 4.96
N PHE A 141 -4.01 3.88 4.96
CA PHE A 141 -4.01 2.77 3.99
C PHE A 141 -5.24 1.89 4.16
N GLU A 142 -5.48 1.34 5.35
CA GLU A 142 -6.53 0.35 5.56
C GLU A 142 -7.94 0.90 5.33
N LEU A 143 -8.23 2.15 5.72
CA LEU A 143 -9.53 2.76 5.43
C LEU A 143 -9.76 2.92 3.94
N THR A 144 -8.74 3.35 3.19
CA THR A 144 -8.82 3.48 1.74
C THR A 144 -8.99 2.12 1.07
N LEU A 145 -8.19 1.12 1.46
CA LEU A 145 -8.32 -0.24 0.95
C LEU A 145 -9.70 -0.82 1.22
N LYS A 146 -10.22 -0.67 2.44
CA LYS A 146 -11.56 -1.16 2.81
C LYS A 146 -12.69 -0.46 2.06
N HIS A 147 -12.50 0.81 1.71
CA HIS A 147 -13.47 1.54 0.89
C HIS A 147 -13.60 0.95 -0.52
N PHE A 148 -12.47 0.69 -1.18
CA PHE A 148 -12.46 0.24 -2.57
C PHE A 148 -12.57 -1.29 -2.75
N VAL A 149 -12.07 -2.05 -1.76
CA VAL A 149 -12.02 -3.53 -1.80
C VAL A 149 -12.36 -4.12 -0.43
N PRO A 150 -13.60 -3.96 0.07
CA PRO A 150 -14.00 -4.31 1.43
C PRO A 150 -13.81 -5.80 1.76
N ASN A 151 -13.81 -6.67 0.76
CA ASN A 151 -13.68 -8.12 0.90
C ASN A 151 -12.26 -8.64 0.63
N MET A 152 -11.33 -7.80 0.17
CA MET A 152 -9.95 -8.20 -0.09
C MET A 152 -9.19 -8.38 1.22
N HIS A 153 -8.37 -9.41 1.28
CA HIS A 153 -7.53 -9.64 2.45
C HIS A 153 -6.41 -8.60 2.54
N ILE A 154 -6.24 -8.01 3.74
CA ILE A 154 -5.17 -7.05 4.03
C ILE A 154 -4.13 -7.73 4.91
N ILE A 155 -2.88 -7.74 4.46
CA ILE A 155 -1.73 -8.29 5.18
C ILE A 155 -0.92 -7.13 5.74
N ALA A 156 -0.69 -7.12 7.05
CA ALA A 156 0.08 -6.09 7.74
C ALA A 156 1.08 -6.75 8.72
N PRO A 157 2.27 -7.15 8.25
CA PRO A 157 3.23 -7.93 9.04
C PRO A 157 3.72 -7.24 10.32
N TRP A 158 3.75 -5.89 10.31
CA TRP A 158 4.24 -5.06 11.43
C TRP A 158 3.15 -4.60 12.41
N ARG A 159 1.95 -5.13 12.29
CA ARG A 159 0.82 -4.82 13.18
C ARG A 159 0.71 -5.74 14.38
#